data_5fcd6d9861c42bbce1b0f62ce30e2dfe
#
_entry.id   5fcd6d9861c42bbce1b0f62ce30e2dfe
#
_cell.length_a   1.000
_cell.length_b   1.000
_cell.length_c   1.000
_cell.angle_alpha   90.00
_cell.angle_beta   90.00
_cell.angle_gamma   90.00
#
_symmetry.space_group_name_H-M   'P 1'
#
loop_
_entity.id
_entity.type
_entity.pdbx_description
1 polymer ?
#
loop_
_entity_poly.entity_id
_entity_poly.type
_entity_poly.pdbx_seq_one_letter_code
_entity_poly.pdbx_strand_id
1 'polypeptide(L)'
;MEIRGTSKVSSNSEGNLGGSICLYVPEGYYFENTSLDLGAGSLSVEELQTGALEANVGAGKMTFEKLEAVQVELDCGAGQMTVEELSSRVAEVSVGMGSVHLNGDVTERLDGECSMGELKLTLAGTQTDFNYDLSCGMGELKVGDDSYNGLAQEKQINNNASKNMELECAMGSVVVEFK
;
A
#
# COMPACT_ATOMS: atom_id res chain seq x y z
N MET A 1 -25.66 10.87 -21.07
CA MET A 1 -24.32 10.30 -21.32
C MET A 1 -24.34 8.94 -20.67
N GLU A 2 -24.41 7.89 -21.47
CA GLU A 2 -24.52 6.50 -20.97
C GLU A 2 -23.10 5.97 -20.77
N ILE A 3 -22.72 5.70 -19.53
CA ILE A 3 -21.41 5.17 -19.18
C ILE A 3 -21.53 3.64 -19.20
N ARG A 4 -20.94 2.98 -20.18
CA ARG A 4 -20.80 1.53 -20.26
C ARG A 4 -19.33 1.15 -20.09
N GLY A 5 -19.01 0.63 -18.93
CA GLY A 5 -17.69 0.12 -18.60
C GLY A 5 -17.57 -0.01 -17.07
N THR A 6 -17.05 -1.10 -16.58
CA THR A 6 -17.20 -1.49 -15.18
C THR A 6 -15.88 -1.48 -14.42
N SER A 7 -15.52 -0.34 -13.88
CA SER A 7 -14.80 -0.36 -12.63
C SER A 7 -15.79 -0.03 -11.52
N LYS A 8 -15.87 -0.89 -10.51
CA LYS A 8 -16.86 -0.77 -9.45
C LYS A 8 -16.18 -0.32 -8.17
N VAL A 9 -16.50 0.87 -7.71
CA VAL A 9 -16.18 1.32 -6.37
C VAL A 9 -17.41 1.11 -5.50
N SER A 10 -17.29 0.26 -4.49
CA SER A 10 -18.39 -0.07 -3.58
C SER A 10 -17.99 0.29 -2.15
N SER A 11 -18.76 1.12 -1.48
CA SER A 11 -18.62 1.40 -0.05
C SER A 11 -19.82 0.85 0.72
N ASN A 12 -19.55 0.07 1.78
CA ASN A 12 -20.56 -0.38 2.72
C ASN A 12 -20.27 0.21 4.10
N SER A 13 -21.24 0.92 4.67
CA SER A 13 -21.19 1.31 6.09
C SER A 13 -21.93 0.28 6.93
N GLU A 14 -21.23 -0.45 7.78
CA GLU A 14 -21.84 -1.31 8.80
C GLU A 14 -22.30 -0.48 9.98
N GLY A 15 -23.54 -0.04 9.92
CA GLY A 15 -24.23 0.65 11.00
C GLY A 15 -25.69 0.86 10.61
N ASN A 16 -26.62 0.74 11.50
CA ASN A 16 -28.07 0.56 11.40
C ASN A 16 -28.88 1.50 10.43
N LEU A 17 -28.22 2.15 9.50
CA LEU A 17 -28.77 2.85 8.31
C LEU A 17 -27.78 2.68 7.15
N GLY A 18 -27.40 1.43 6.84
CA GLY A 18 -26.41 1.10 5.84
C GLY A 18 -26.86 1.47 4.43
N GLY A 19 -26.28 2.51 3.86
CA GLY A 19 -26.31 2.79 2.44
C GLY A 19 -25.05 2.24 1.78
N SER A 20 -25.17 1.67 0.58
CA SER A 20 -24.05 1.39 -0.30
C SER A 20 -24.06 2.36 -1.47
N ILE A 21 -22.88 2.87 -1.84
CA ILE A 21 -22.69 3.69 -3.03
C ILE A 21 -21.82 2.89 -3.98
N CYS A 22 -22.31 2.70 -5.22
CA CYS A 22 -21.52 2.13 -6.31
C CYS A 22 -21.25 3.21 -7.35
N LEU A 23 -19.98 3.44 -7.63
CA LEU A 23 -19.54 4.30 -8.72
C LEU A 23 -19.06 3.41 -9.87
N TYR A 24 -19.65 3.59 -11.05
CA TYR A 24 -19.22 2.91 -12.26
C TYR A 24 -18.41 3.87 -13.12
N VAL A 25 -17.21 3.47 -13.46
CA VAL A 25 -16.29 4.21 -14.33
C VAL A 25 -16.09 3.41 -15.61
N PRO A 26 -15.95 4.05 -16.78
CA PRO A 26 -15.62 3.34 -18.02
C PRO A 26 -14.33 2.54 -17.87
N GLU A 27 -14.31 1.33 -18.45
CA GLU A 27 -13.10 0.52 -18.50
C GLU A 27 -11.94 1.27 -19.16
N GLY A 28 -10.74 1.21 -18.57
CA GLY A 28 -9.55 1.92 -19.05
C GLY A 28 -9.62 3.45 -18.89
N TYR A 29 -10.52 3.96 -18.05
CA TYR A 29 -10.53 5.39 -17.75
C TYR A 29 -9.37 5.77 -16.85
N TYR A 30 -8.55 6.71 -17.31
CA TYR A 30 -7.40 7.21 -16.56
C TYR A 30 -7.75 8.52 -15.83
N PHE A 31 -7.48 8.54 -14.53
CA PHE A 31 -7.57 9.75 -13.71
C PHE A 31 -6.20 10.40 -13.60
N GLU A 32 -6.12 11.74 -13.59
CA GLU A 32 -4.86 12.42 -13.31
C GLU A 32 -4.50 12.32 -11.84
N ASN A 33 -5.46 12.56 -10.96
CA ASN A 33 -5.32 12.47 -9.51
C ASN A 33 -6.57 11.83 -8.92
N THR A 34 -6.37 10.98 -7.93
CA THR A 34 -7.45 10.32 -7.18
C THR A 34 -7.16 10.45 -5.69
N SER A 35 -8.15 10.87 -4.90
CA SER A 35 -8.09 10.87 -3.45
C SER A 35 -9.27 10.08 -2.89
N LEU A 36 -8.98 9.15 -1.98
CA LEU A 36 -9.94 8.26 -1.35
C LEU A 36 -9.80 8.30 0.16
N ASP A 37 -10.78 8.84 0.86
CA ASP A 37 -10.81 8.95 2.31
C ASP A 37 -11.89 8.04 2.90
N LEU A 38 -11.49 7.07 3.72
CA LEU A 38 -12.38 6.15 4.40
C LEU A 38 -12.22 6.26 5.92
N GLY A 39 -13.14 6.95 6.59
CA GLY A 39 -13.15 7.02 8.05
C GLY A 39 -13.44 5.67 8.70
N ALA A 40 -14.58 5.06 8.35
CA ALA A 40 -15.03 3.74 8.81
C ALA A 40 -15.91 3.08 7.73
N GLY A 41 -16.08 1.76 7.79
CA GLY A 41 -16.83 0.99 6.81
C GLY A 41 -15.89 0.24 5.84
N SER A 42 -16.35 -0.03 4.63
CA SER A 42 -15.56 -0.73 3.63
C SER A 42 -15.63 -0.08 2.26
N LEU A 43 -14.49 0.00 1.58
CA LEU A 43 -14.35 0.44 0.20
C LEU A 43 -13.66 -0.65 -0.60
N SER A 44 -14.25 -1.04 -1.72
CA SER A 44 -13.65 -1.97 -2.67
C SER A 44 -13.53 -1.32 -4.03
N VAL A 45 -12.35 -1.38 -4.61
CA VAL A 45 -12.00 -0.86 -5.93
C VAL A 45 -11.53 -2.04 -6.78
N GLU A 46 -12.30 -2.37 -7.83
CA GLU A 46 -11.95 -3.49 -8.73
C GLU A 46 -10.73 -3.14 -9.60
N GLU A 47 -10.77 -1.99 -10.27
CA GLU A 47 -9.67 -1.51 -11.09
C GLU A 47 -9.58 0.02 -11.04
N LEU A 48 -8.38 0.54 -10.86
CA LEU A 48 -8.09 1.97 -10.87
C LEU A 48 -6.82 2.25 -11.65
N GLN A 49 -6.92 3.16 -12.62
CA GLN A 49 -5.76 3.70 -13.35
C GLN A 49 -5.67 5.20 -13.09
N THR A 50 -4.55 5.65 -12.51
CA THR A 50 -4.39 7.06 -12.12
C THR A 50 -2.94 7.54 -12.23
N GLY A 51 -2.73 8.85 -12.37
CA GLY A 51 -1.41 9.46 -12.27
C GLY A 51 -0.91 9.46 -10.83
N ALA A 52 -1.73 9.96 -9.91
CA ALA A 52 -1.44 9.93 -8.49
C ALA A 52 -2.66 9.44 -7.70
N LEU A 53 -2.42 8.54 -6.75
CA LEU A 53 -3.39 8.08 -5.78
C LEU A 53 -2.96 8.50 -4.38
N GLU A 54 -3.89 9.09 -3.63
CA GLU A 54 -3.83 9.27 -2.19
C GLU A 54 -5.00 8.50 -1.56
N ALA A 55 -4.72 7.53 -0.70
CA ALA A 55 -5.74 6.70 -0.09
C ALA A 55 -5.55 6.60 1.43
N ASN A 56 -6.53 7.12 2.16
CA ASN A 56 -6.52 7.23 3.62
C ASN A 56 -7.58 6.32 4.25
N VAL A 57 -7.18 5.48 5.21
CA VAL A 57 -8.09 4.61 5.98
C VAL A 57 -7.96 4.88 7.48
N GLY A 58 -9.00 5.41 8.10
CA GLY A 58 -9.05 5.61 9.55
C GLY A 58 -9.19 4.27 10.31
N ALA A 59 -10.40 3.70 10.35
CA ALA A 59 -10.71 2.45 11.06
C ALA A 59 -11.53 1.46 10.20
N GLY A 60 -11.56 1.68 8.87
CA GLY A 60 -12.30 0.85 7.92
C GLY A 60 -11.45 -0.22 7.25
N LYS A 61 -12.01 -0.78 6.19
CA LYS A 61 -11.32 -1.68 5.29
C LYS A 61 -11.34 -1.16 3.86
N MET A 62 -10.16 -1.02 3.23
CA MET A 62 -10.03 -0.64 1.82
C MET A 62 -9.34 -1.76 1.05
N THR A 63 -9.87 -2.11 -0.10
CA THR A 63 -9.32 -3.16 -0.95
C THR A 63 -9.24 -2.67 -2.38
N PHE A 64 -8.08 -2.81 -2.99
CA PHE A 64 -7.85 -2.64 -4.42
C PHE A 64 -7.53 -4.01 -5.00
N GLU A 65 -8.30 -4.45 -6.00
CA GLU A 65 -7.98 -5.69 -6.74
C GLU A 65 -6.86 -5.40 -7.74
N LYS A 66 -6.98 -4.32 -8.53
CA LYS A 66 -5.95 -3.88 -9.46
C LYS A 66 -5.75 -2.36 -9.40
N LEU A 67 -4.51 -1.94 -9.18
CA LEU A 67 -4.11 -0.53 -9.09
C LEU A 67 -2.90 -0.26 -9.99
N GLU A 68 -3.11 0.58 -10.99
CA GLU A 68 -2.05 1.09 -11.84
C GLU A 68 -1.90 2.60 -11.62
N ALA A 69 -0.74 3.04 -11.12
CA ALA A 69 -0.50 4.45 -10.84
C ALA A 69 0.97 4.83 -11.03
N VAL A 70 1.23 6.10 -11.32
CA VAL A 70 2.61 6.59 -11.34
C VAL A 70 3.12 6.80 -9.92
N GLN A 71 2.29 7.38 -9.06
CA GLN A 71 2.59 7.62 -7.66
C GLN A 71 1.43 7.16 -6.78
N VAL A 72 1.75 6.45 -5.71
CA VAL A 72 0.78 5.92 -4.76
C VAL A 72 1.19 6.33 -3.34
N GLU A 73 0.25 6.90 -2.60
CA GLU A 73 0.37 7.21 -1.18
C GLU A 73 -0.77 6.51 -0.42
N LEU A 74 -0.41 5.65 0.53
CA LEU A 74 -1.35 4.83 1.30
C LEU A 74 -1.16 5.08 2.79
N ASP A 75 -2.17 5.65 3.43
CA ASP A 75 -2.17 5.89 4.87
C ASP A 75 -3.20 5.02 5.58
N CYS A 76 -2.76 4.18 6.51
CA CYS A 76 -3.61 3.31 7.30
C CYS A 76 -3.46 3.59 8.79
N GLY A 77 -4.45 4.24 9.39
CA GLY A 77 -4.48 4.55 10.83
C GLY A 77 -4.61 3.30 11.70
N ALA A 78 -5.84 2.80 11.88
CA ALA A 78 -6.18 1.61 12.67
C ALA A 78 -7.02 0.61 11.89
N GLY A 79 -7.20 0.82 10.58
CA GLY A 79 -7.96 -0.01 9.68
C GLY A 79 -7.14 -1.10 9.01
N GLN A 80 -7.67 -1.56 7.89
CA GLN A 80 -6.99 -2.53 7.03
C GLN A 80 -7.00 -2.05 5.58
N MET A 81 -5.85 -2.11 4.92
CA MET A 81 -5.74 -1.86 3.49
C MET A 81 -5.11 -3.05 2.78
N THR A 82 -5.67 -3.43 1.65
CA THR A 82 -5.16 -4.53 0.82
C THR A 82 -5.08 -4.08 -0.62
N VAL A 83 -3.94 -4.27 -1.26
CA VAL A 83 -3.71 -4.08 -2.68
C VAL A 83 -3.25 -5.40 -3.27
N GLU A 84 -4.10 -6.06 -4.06
CA GLU A 84 -3.83 -7.41 -4.59
C GLU A 84 -2.89 -7.38 -5.79
N GLU A 85 -2.99 -6.36 -6.63
CA GLU A 85 -2.12 -6.16 -7.79
C GLU A 85 -1.79 -4.68 -7.96
N LEU A 86 -0.56 -4.30 -7.62
CA LEU A 86 -0.02 -2.96 -7.81
C LEU A 86 0.96 -2.92 -8.97
N SER A 87 0.85 -1.89 -9.80
CA SER A 87 1.90 -1.45 -10.72
C SER A 87 2.14 0.05 -10.53
N SER A 88 3.30 0.42 -9.99
CA SER A 88 3.63 1.83 -9.76
C SER A 88 5.11 2.13 -10.00
N ARG A 89 5.43 3.42 -10.16
CA ARG A 89 6.82 3.90 -10.13
C ARG A 89 7.27 4.18 -8.72
N VAL A 90 6.45 4.89 -7.97
CA VAL A 90 6.73 5.30 -6.60
C VAL A 90 5.55 4.89 -5.71
N ALA A 91 5.85 4.28 -4.58
CA ALA A 91 4.87 3.95 -3.56
C ALA A 91 5.35 4.42 -2.19
N GLU A 92 4.49 5.10 -1.46
CA GLU A 92 4.67 5.51 -0.07
C GLU A 92 3.56 4.89 0.76
N VAL A 93 3.91 4.22 1.85
CA VAL A 93 2.97 3.47 2.68
C VAL A 93 3.22 3.75 4.15
N SER A 94 2.24 4.36 4.81
CA SER A 94 2.28 4.64 6.24
C SER A 94 1.26 3.80 7.01
N VAL A 95 1.70 3.13 8.08
CA VAL A 95 0.87 2.29 8.93
C VAL A 95 0.98 2.72 10.40
N GLY A 96 -0.12 3.18 10.97
CA GLY A 96 -0.21 3.51 12.38
C GLY A 96 -0.31 2.26 13.26
N MET A 97 -1.54 1.80 13.53
CA MET A 97 -1.88 0.61 14.33
C MET A 97 -2.62 -0.46 13.50
N GLY A 98 -2.94 -0.15 12.26
CA GLY A 98 -3.65 -1.02 11.37
C GLY A 98 -2.76 -2.04 10.65
N SER A 99 -3.24 -2.51 9.51
CA SER A 99 -2.46 -3.41 8.65
C SER A 99 -2.58 -3.03 7.19
N VAL A 100 -1.45 -3.07 6.48
CA VAL A 100 -1.39 -2.91 5.02
C VAL A 100 -0.72 -4.12 4.40
N HIS A 101 -1.43 -4.73 3.45
CA HIS A 101 -0.89 -5.79 2.61
C HIS A 101 -0.85 -5.30 1.17
N LEU A 102 0.34 -5.21 0.61
CA LEU A 102 0.57 -4.75 -0.76
C LEU A 102 1.28 -5.82 -1.55
N ASN A 103 0.72 -6.17 -2.70
CA ASN A 103 1.29 -7.14 -3.62
C ASN A 103 1.42 -6.48 -5.01
N GLY A 104 2.61 -6.52 -5.62
CA GLY A 104 2.81 -5.93 -6.94
C GLY A 104 4.25 -5.60 -7.31
N ASP A 105 4.41 -4.65 -8.20
CA ASP A 105 5.71 -4.14 -8.68
C ASP A 105 5.83 -2.63 -8.46
N VAL A 106 6.97 -2.24 -7.88
CA VAL A 106 7.38 -0.84 -7.75
C VAL A 106 8.71 -0.69 -8.48
N THR A 107 8.76 0.22 -9.44
CA THR A 107 9.87 0.26 -10.42
C THR A 107 10.97 1.27 -10.08
N GLU A 108 10.76 2.21 -9.16
CA GLU A 108 11.74 3.23 -8.81
C GLU A 108 11.99 3.34 -7.29
N ARG A 109 10.94 3.68 -6.51
CA ARG A 109 11.07 3.92 -5.08
C ARG A 109 9.89 3.40 -4.29
N LEU A 110 10.19 2.75 -3.17
CA LEU A 110 9.23 2.33 -2.18
C LEU A 110 9.65 2.83 -0.80
N ASP A 111 8.78 3.60 -0.16
CA ASP A 111 8.97 4.07 1.21
C ASP A 111 7.87 3.44 2.08
N GLY A 112 8.28 2.79 3.16
CA GLY A 112 7.36 2.10 4.07
C GLY A 112 7.62 2.47 5.52
N GLU A 113 6.61 3.06 6.18
CA GLU A 113 6.66 3.38 7.61
C GLU A 113 5.64 2.58 8.39
N CYS A 114 6.06 1.92 9.47
CA CYS A 114 5.19 1.17 10.36
C CYS A 114 5.45 1.54 11.83
N SER A 115 4.48 2.20 12.46
CA SER A 115 4.60 2.61 13.87
C SER A 115 4.36 1.45 14.83
N MET A 116 3.15 0.87 14.89
CA MET A 116 2.76 -0.22 15.78
C MET A 116 1.93 -1.31 15.10
N GLY A 117 1.65 -1.16 13.81
CA GLY A 117 0.82 -2.06 13.01
C GLY A 117 1.62 -3.13 12.29
N GLU A 118 1.10 -3.55 11.16
CA GLU A 118 1.72 -4.54 10.27
C GLU A 118 1.78 -4.01 8.83
N LEU A 119 2.97 -4.00 8.23
CA LEU A 119 3.18 -3.74 6.82
C LEU A 119 3.75 -4.98 6.15
N LYS A 120 2.96 -5.60 5.28
CA LYS A 120 3.40 -6.74 4.48
C LYS A 120 3.47 -6.36 3.01
N LEU A 121 4.65 -6.49 2.42
CA LEU A 121 4.95 -6.21 1.03
C LEU A 121 5.34 -7.50 0.31
N THR A 122 4.69 -7.82 -0.80
CA THR A 122 5.07 -8.93 -1.69
C THR A 122 5.39 -8.35 -3.06
N LEU A 123 6.68 -8.24 -3.37
CA LEU A 123 7.16 -7.50 -4.53
C LEU A 123 7.67 -8.42 -5.63
N ALA A 124 7.47 -7.99 -6.88
CA ALA A 124 8.05 -8.66 -8.03
C ALA A 124 9.56 -8.43 -8.10
N GLY A 125 10.32 -9.50 -8.44
CA GLY A 125 11.76 -9.44 -8.58
C GLY A 125 12.52 -10.10 -7.45
N THR A 126 13.71 -9.60 -7.14
CA THR A 126 14.61 -10.18 -6.15
C THR A 126 15.09 -9.13 -5.14
N GLN A 127 15.58 -9.60 -4.00
CA GLN A 127 16.14 -8.73 -2.98
C GLN A 127 17.30 -7.85 -3.49
N THR A 128 18.06 -8.31 -4.47
CA THR A 128 19.18 -7.56 -5.03
C THR A 128 18.78 -6.48 -6.03
N ASP A 129 17.51 -6.40 -6.42
CA ASP A 129 17.00 -5.37 -7.33
C ASP A 129 16.81 -4.00 -6.66
N PHE A 130 16.95 -3.95 -5.34
CA PHE A 130 16.80 -2.74 -4.54
C PHE A 130 18.08 -2.36 -3.77
N ASN A 131 18.30 -1.07 -3.61
CA ASN A 131 19.12 -0.51 -2.55
C ASN A 131 18.24 -0.24 -1.34
N TYR A 132 18.76 -0.42 -0.12
CA TYR A 132 17.96 -0.32 1.08
C TYR A 132 18.50 0.73 2.05
N ASP A 133 17.58 1.47 2.66
CA ASP A 133 17.77 2.21 3.90
C ASP A 133 16.76 1.67 4.92
N LEU A 134 17.24 0.98 5.95
CA LEU A 134 16.43 0.24 6.89
C LEU A 134 16.64 0.78 8.30
N SER A 135 15.54 1.13 8.97
CA SER A 135 15.53 1.56 10.38
C SER A 135 14.51 0.74 11.17
N CYS A 136 14.96 0.10 12.24
CA CYS A 136 14.11 -0.68 13.13
C CYS A 136 14.36 -0.31 14.59
N GLY A 137 13.31 0.19 15.27
CA GLY A 137 13.35 0.54 16.69
C GLY A 137 13.27 -0.67 17.60
N MET A 138 12.06 -1.10 18.00
CA MET A 138 11.80 -2.27 18.84
C MET A 138 10.89 -3.29 18.14
N GLY A 139 10.57 -3.07 16.86
CA GLY A 139 9.71 -3.92 16.08
C GLY A 139 10.45 -5.08 15.40
N GLU A 140 9.80 -5.66 14.41
CA GLU A 140 10.35 -6.67 13.52
C GLU A 140 10.44 -6.10 12.10
N LEU A 141 11.63 -6.14 11.52
CA LEU A 141 11.86 -5.81 10.12
C LEU A 141 12.50 -7.01 9.42
N LYS A 142 11.81 -7.53 8.42
CA LYS A 142 12.29 -8.65 7.60
C LYS A 142 12.26 -8.29 6.12
N VAL A 143 13.37 -8.52 5.42
CA VAL A 143 13.48 -8.30 3.97
C VAL A 143 14.04 -9.56 3.32
N GLY A 144 13.21 -10.27 2.58
CA GLY A 144 13.54 -11.57 2.02
C GLY A 144 13.92 -12.56 3.11
N ASP A 145 15.16 -13.08 3.03
CA ASP A 145 15.70 -14.03 4.02
C ASP A 145 16.36 -13.34 5.22
N ASP A 146 16.60 -12.03 5.16
CA ASP A 146 17.28 -11.27 6.21
C ASP A 146 16.29 -10.71 7.24
N SER A 147 16.63 -10.83 8.52
CA SER A 147 15.87 -10.26 9.64
C SER A 147 16.69 -9.24 10.39
N TYR A 148 16.09 -8.09 10.64
CA TYR A 148 16.68 -6.95 11.36
C TYR A 148 15.89 -6.70 12.64
N ASN A 149 16.07 -7.59 13.64
CA ASN A 149 15.38 -7.54 14.91
C ASN A 149 16.33 -7.04 15.98
N GLY A 150 15.94 -6.06 16.77
CA GLY A 150 16.76 -5.55 17.86
C GLY A 150 16.52 -4.08 18.14
N LEU A 151 17.15 -3.59 19.23
CA LEU A 151 17.03 -2.19 19.63
C LEU A 151 17.84 -1.28 18.70
N ALA A 152 17.15 -0.33 18.07
CA ALA A 152 17.73 0.76 17.29
C ALA A 152 18.74 0.29 16.22
N GLN A 153 18.29 -0.52 15.28
CA GLN A 153 19.11 -0.98 14.16
C GLN A 153 18.89 -0.08 12.94
N GLU A 154 19.97 0.43 12.41
CA GLU A 154 20.00 1.14 11.12
C GLU A 154 20.93 0.38 10.17
N LYS A 155 20.52 0.19 8.95
CA LYS A 155 21.32 -0.49 7.94
C LYS A 155 21.09 0.05 6.54
N GLN A 156 22.16 0.43 5.89
CA GLN A 156 22.17 0.80 4.48
C GLN A 156 22.84 -0.31 3.66
N ILE A 157 22.18 -0.72 2.58
CA ILE A 157 22.65 -1.73 1.65
C ILE A 157 22.61 -1.14 0.25
N ASN A 158 23.75 -1.11 -0.42
CA ASN A 158 23.87 -0.65 -1.78
C ASN A 158 24.18 -1.84 -2.70
N ASN A 159 23.20 -2.29 -3.44
CA ASN A 159 23.32 -3.37 -4.43
C ASN A 159 23.66 -2.85 -5.84
N ASN A 160 23.94 -1.55 -6.00
CA ASN A 160 24.01 -0.86 -7.28
C ASN A 160 22.75 -1.04 -8.14
N ALA A 161 21.62 -1.16 -7.49
CA ALA A 161 20.31 -1.33 -8.11
C ALA A 161 19.75 0.01 -8.59
N SER A 162 18.79 -0.04 -9.51
CA SER A 162 18.05 1.15 -9.97
C SER A 162 16.87 1.50 -9.06
N LYS A 163 16.40 0.53 -8.27
CA LYS A 163 15.27 0.69 -7.35
C LYS A 163 15.79 1.00 -5.93
N ASN A 164 15.06 1.82 -5.19
CA ASN A 164 15.37 2.17 -3.81
C ASN A 164 14.21 1.80 -2.90
N MET A 165 14.54 1.36 -1.68
CA MET A 165 13.56 1.01 -0.66
C MET A 165 14.00 1.60 0.68
N GLU A 166 13.14 2.41 1.28
CA GLU A 166 13.31 2.96 2.62
C GLU A 166 12.25 2.37 3.53
N LEU A 167 12.67 1.70 4.61
CA LEU A 167 11.75 1.06 5.53
C LEU A 167 12.04 1.48 6.96
N GLU A 168 11.01 2.01 7.62
CA GLU A 168 11.06 2.37 9.02
C GLU A 168 10.04 1.58 9.84
N CYS A 169 10.51 0.89 10.89
CA CYS A 169 9.67 0.13 11.80
C CYS A 169 9.93 0.56 13.25
N ALA A 170 8.98 1.23 13.89
CA ALA A 170 9.16 1.66 15.28
C ALA A 170 8.93 0.51 16.27
N MET A 171 7.71 -0.02 16.38
CA MET A 171 7.32 -1.11 17.30
C MET A 171 6.43 -2.16 16.62
N GLY A 172 6.13 -2.00 15.35
CA GLY A 172 5.28 -2.89 14.58
C GLY A 172 6.06 -4.03 13.90
N SER A 173 5.51 -4.51 12.80
CA SER A 173 6.13 -5.52 11.95
C SER A 173 6.14 -5.08 10.49
N VAL A 174 7.30 -5.10 9.86
CA VAL A 174 7.47 -4.88 8.42
C VAL A 174 8.07 -6.12 7.80
N VAL A 175 7.37 -6.72 6.86
CA VAL A 175 7.81 -7.94 6.16
C VAL A 175 7.77 -7.70 4.66
N VAL A 176 8.91 -7.88 4.01
CA VAL A 176 9.06 -7.82 2.55
C VAL A 176 9.41 -9.19 2.01
N GLU A 177 8.58 -9.69 1.12
CA GLU A 177 8.78 -10.95 0.39
C GLU A 177 8.96 -10.65 -1.10
N PHE A 178 9.73 -11.46 -1.81
CA PHE A 178 9.96 -11.34 -3.26
C PHE A 178 9.44 -12.57 -3.98
N LYS A 179 8.87 -12.38 -5.20
CA LYS A 179 8.27 -13.43 -6.02
C LYS A 179 8.71 -13.34 -7.50
#